data_11d76feec89a6cf8d299976c6417091e
#
_entry.id   11d76feec89a6cf8d299976c6417091e
#
_cell.length_a   1.000
_cell.length_b   1.000
_cell.length_c   1.000
_cell.angle_alpha   90.00
_cell.angle_beta   90.00
_cell.angle_gamma   90.00
#
_symmetry.space_group_name_H-M   'P 1'
#
loop_
_entity.id
_entity.type
_entity.pdbx_description
1 polymer ?
#
loop_
_entity_poly.entity_id
_entity_poly.type
_entity_poly.pdbx_seq_one_letter_code
_entity_poly.pdbx_strand_id
1 'polypeptide(L)'
;MSTHETPATADGCLRVGGGFSQGDRNWIVEQFATLDARLASFPAGTTELEVSVKDRAARGQKVTLECWIAGRQKIVTTSGEEDLHDALNDVRDDLRRRLND
;
A
#
# COMPACT_ATOMS: atom_id res chain seq x y z
N MET A 1 19.67 -13.95 -23.02
CA MET A 1 19.64 -14.07 -21.57
C MET A 1 18.38 -13.43 -21.03
N SER A 2 17.61 -14.20 -20.32
CA SER A 2 16.39 -13.65 -19.75
C SER A 2 16.70 -12.94 -18.45
N THR A 3 16.30 -11.71 -18.37
CA THR A 3 16.29 -10.99 -17.11
C THR A 3 15.00 -11.34 -16.38
N HIS A 4 15.15 -11.94 -15.24
CA HIS A 4 14.00 -12.18 -14.39
C HIS A 4 13.75 -10.93 -13.58
N GLU A 5 12.74 -10.18 -13.96
CA GLU A 5 12.30 -9.06 -13.14
C GLU A 5 11.64 -9.62 -11.90
N THR A 6 12.05 -9.12 -10.75
CA THR A 6 11.41 -9.47 -9.49
C THR A 6 9.98 -8.93 -9.49
N PRO A 7 8.97 -9.77 -9.23
CA PRO A 7 7.60 -9.26 -9.10
C PRO A 7 7.48 -8.30 -7.93
N ALA A 8 6.59 -7.32 -8.07
CA ALA A 8 6.32 -6.38 -6.99
C ALA A 8 5.64 -7.09 -5.83
N THR A 9 6.04 -6.73 -4.62
CA THR A 9 5.43 -7.19 -3.38
C THR A 9 5.22 -6.00 -2.46
N ALA A 10 4.32 -6.13 -1.50
CA ALA A 10 4.12 -5.09 -0.50
C ALA A 10 5.43 -4.83 0.26
N ASP A 11 6.15 -5.88 0.65
CA ASP A 11 7.40 -5.73 1.38
C ASP A 11 8.47 -5.01 0.56
N GLY A 12 8.56 -5.33 -0.73
CA GLY A 12 9.60 -4.74 -1.59
C GLY A 12 9.30 -3.32 -2.05
N CYS A 13 8.03 -2.91 -2.07
CA CYS A 13 7.63 -1.65 -2.69
C CYS A 13 7.08 -0.62 -1.73
N LEU A 14 6.79 -1.00 -0.47
CA LEU A 14 6.13 -0.12 0.47
C LEU A 14 7.09 0.88 1.10
N ARG A 15 6.70 2.14 1.06
CA ARG A 15 7.31 3.19 1.88
C ARG A 15 6.31 3.63 2.93
N VAL A 16 6.80 3.84 4.14
CA VAL A 16 6.01 4.31 5.26
C VAL A 16 6.13 5.82 5.31
N GLY A 17 5.01 6.50 5.13
CA GLY A 17 4.97 7.95 5.08
C GLY A 17 4.58 8.60 6.40
N GLY A 18 4.10 9.84 6.32
CA GLY A 18 3.77 10.62 7.50
C GLY A 18 2.80 9.94 8.45
N GLY A 19 3.01 10.11 9.75
CA GLY A 19 2.19 9.54 10.80
C GLY A 19 2.57 8.12 11.21
N PHE A 20 3.36 7.43 10.41
CA PHE A 20 3.89 6.11 10.74
C PHE A 20 5.39 6.19 11.00
N SER A 21 5.91 5.27 11.81
CA SER A 21 7.34 5.14 12.06
C SER A 21 7.87 3.89 11.36
N GLN A 22 9.20 3.77 11.29
CA GLN A 22 9.81 2.54 10.75
C GLN A 22 9.45 1.32 11.58
N GLY A 23 9.15 1.51 12.87
CA GLY A 23 8.67 0.41 13.72
C GLY A 23 7.31 -0.12 13.33
N ASP A 24 6.51 0.67 12.62
CA ASP A 24 5.19 0.23 12.14
C ASP A 24 5.29 -0.62 10.87
N ARG A 25 6.40 -0.56 10.16
CA ARG A 25 6.51 -1.14 8.83
C ARG A 25 6.21 -2.63 8.78
N ASN A 26 6.76 -3.39 9.74
CA ASN A 26 6.62 -4.85 9.69
C ASN A 26 5.16 -5.31 9.76
N TRP A 27 4.40 -4.75 10.70
CA TRP A 27 3.01 -5.18 10.84
C TRP A 27 2.13 -4.65 9.70
N ILE A 28 2.47 -3.47 9.14
CA ILE A 28 1.75 -2.97 7.97
C ILE A 28 2.02 -3.86 6.76
N VAL A 29 3.26 -4.27 6.56
CA VAL A 29 3.61 -5.18 5.45
C VAL A 29 2.84 -6.50 5.59
N GLU A 30 2.76 -7.05 6.80
CA GLU A 30 1.97 -8.27 7.03
C GLU A 30 0.51 -8.06 6.66
N GLN A 31 -0.04 -6.92 7.04
CA GLN A 31 -1.44 -6.61 6.75
C GLN A 31 -1.67 -6.41 5.26
N PHE A 32 -0.66 -5.94 4.53
CA PHE A 32 -0.75 -5.70 3.09
C PHE A 32 -0.31 -6.89 2.24
N ALA A 33 0.07 -8.01 2.84
CA ALA A 33 0.58 -9.17 2.12
C ALA A 33 -0.43 -9.72 1.09
N THR A 34 -1.72 -9.54 1.31
CA THR A 34 -2.74 -9.98 0.36
C THR A 34 -2.70 -9.22 -0.96
N LEU A 35 -2.00 -8.07 -1.00
CA LEU A 35 -1.79 -7.35 -2.25
C LEU A 35 -0.81 -8.06 -3.18
N ASP A 36 0.04 -8.93 -2.64
CA ASP A 36 1.11 -9.55 -3.41
C ASP A 36 0.59 -10.29 -4.64
N ALA A 37 -0.55 -10.95 -4.52
CA ALA A 37 -1.14 -11.68 -5.64
C ALA A 37 -1.46 -10.76 -6.82
N ARG A 38 -1.86 -9.52 -6.54
CA ARG A 38 -2.16 -8.54 -7.59
C ARG A 38 -0.90 -7.82 -8.05
N LEU A 39 -0.01 -7.51 -7.13
CA LEU A 39 1.22 -6.80 -7.44
C LEU A 39 2.18 -7.66 -8.28
N ALA A 40 2.06 -8.98 -8.19
CA ALA A 40 2.93 -9.89 -8.92
C ALA A 40 2.87 -9.71 -10.44
N SER A 41 1.81 -9.08 -10.95
CA SER A 41 1.69 -8.78 -12.38
C SER A 41 2.56 -7.61 -12.83
N PHE A 42 3.21 -6.92 -11.89
CA PHE A 42 4.00 -5.72 -12.18
C PHE A 42 5.44 -5.91 -11.70
N PRO A 43 6.43 -5.33 -12.41
CA PRO A 43 7.82 -5.41 -11.96
C PRO A 43 8.05 -4.55 -10.71
N ALA A 44 8.85 -5.05 -9.78
CA ALA A 44 9.16 -4.32 -8.56
C ALA A 44 9.84 -2.97 -8.83
N GLY A 45 10.69 -2.92 -9.85
CA GLY A 45 11.44 -1.70 -10.18
C GLY A 45 10.57 -0.55 -10.70
N THR A 46 9.32 -0.82 -11.06
CA THR A 46 8.42 0.19 -11.62
C THR A 46 7.16 0.37 -10.77
N THR A 47 7.16 -0.17 -9.56
CA THR A 47 6.00 -0.15 -8.67
C THR A 47 6.40 0.42 -7.32
N GLU A 48 5.63 1.37 -6.82
CA GLU A 48 5.83 1.94 -5.49
C GLU A 48 4.50 2.07 -4.76
N LEU A 49 4.55 1.83 -3.46
CA LEU A 49 3.42 2.06 -2.56
C LEU A 49 3.88 3.02 -1.46
N GLU A 50 2.98 3.88 -1.04
CA GLU A 50 3.23 4.72 0.13
C GLU A 50 1.97 4.78 0.98
N VAL A 51 2.13 4.48 2.27
CA VAL A 51 1.04 4.57 3.24
C VAL A 51 1.34 5.68 4.23
N SER A 52 0.32 6.50 4.52
CA SER A 52 0.45 7.58 5.49
C SER A 52 -0.83 7.68 6.32
N VAL A 53 -0.73 8.32 7.47
CA VAL A 53 -1.90 8.56 8.30
C VAL A 53 -1.84 9.99 8.84
N LYS A 54 -2.98 10.67 8.78
CA LYS A 54 -3.16 11.99 9.36
C LYS A 54 -4.04 11.85 10.59
N ASP A 55 -3.71 12.59 11.65
CA ASP A 55 -4.45 12.58 12.91
C ASP A 55 -4.57 11.18 13.51
N ARG A 56 -3.46 10.46 13.51
CA ARG A 56 -3.41 9.08 14.01
C ARG A 56 -3.93 8.99 15.44
N ALA A 57 -4.84 8.04 15.67
CA ALA A 57 -5.47 7.77 16.96
C ALA A 57 -6.29 8.95 17.48
N ALA A 58 -6.58 9.92 16.64
CA ALA A 58 -7.39 11.07 17.00
C ALA A 58 -8.67 11.10 16.16
N ARG A 59 -9.61 11.94 16.57
CA ARG A 59 -10.82 12.15 15.79
C ARG A 59 -10.46 12.71 14.42
N GLY A 60 -11.04 12.16 13.39
CA GLY A 60 -10.73 12.59 12.02
C GLY A 60 -9.52 11.89 11.42
N GLN A 61 -9.06 10.79 12.04
CA GLN A 61 -7.98 9.99 11.49
C GLN A 61 -8.26 9.63 10.03
N LYS A 62 -7.26 9.80 9.19
CA LYS A 62 -7.37 9.45 7.78
C LYS A 62 -6.11 8.72 7.34
N VAL A 63 -6.30 7.51 6.82
CA VAL A 63 -5.24 6.71 6.22
C VAL A 63 -5.29 6.86 4.71
N THR A 64 -4.14 7.04 4.08
CA THR A 64 -4.02 7.13 2.62
C THR A 64 -2.99 6.11 2.14
N LEU A 65 -3.37 5.36 1.11
CA LEU A 65 -2.46 4.44 0.42
C LEU A 65 -2.37 4.87 -1.04
N GLU A 66 -1.17 5.20 -1.48
CA GLU A 66 -0.91 5.60 -2.85
C GLU A 66 -0.11 4.52 -3.56
N CYS A 67 -0.44 4.29 -4.82
CA CYS A 67 0.24 3.28 -5.64
C CYS A 67 0.63 3.90 -6.97
N TRP A 68 1.93 3.82 -7.29
CA TRP A 68 2.47 4.26 -8.57
C TRP A 68 2.97 3.03 -9.33
N ILE A 69 2.49 2.87 -10.54
CA ILE A 69 2.97 1.83 -11.46
C ILE A 69 3.32 2.52 -12.76
N ALA A 70 4.54 2.30 -13.25
CA ALA A 70 5.01 2.95 -14.48
C ALA A 70 4.04 2.67 -15.64
N GLY A 71 3.70 3.72 -16.38
CA GLY A 71 2.77 3.61 -17.49
C GLY A 71 1.31 3.64 -17.10
N ARG A 72 1.01 3.76 -15.82
CA ARG A 72 -0.36 3.82 -15.32
C ARG A 72 -0.60 5.07 -14.49
N GLN A 73 -1.85 5.45 -14.40
CA GLN A 73 -2.25 6.56 -13.56
C GLN A 73 -2.13 6.18 -12.09
N LYS A 74 -1.66 7.11 -11.26
CA LYS A 74 -1.54 6.89 -9.82
C LYS A 74 -2.90 6.53 -9.22
N ILE A 75 -2.90 5.53 -8.35
CA ILE A 75 -4.09 5.10 -7.62
C ILE A 75 -3.96 5.62 -6.19
N VAL A 76 -5.01 6.28 -5.69
CA VAL A 76 -5.06 6.78 -4.32
C VAL A 76 -6.28 6.21 -3.65
N THR A 77 -6.09 5.58 -2.49
CA THR A 77 -7.19 5.07 -1.68
C THR A 77 -7.10 5.67 -0.28
N THR A 78 -8.24 5.95 0.32
CA THR A 78 -8.29 6.58 1.64
C THR A 78 -9.34 5.90 2.51
N SER A 79 -9.14 5.97 3.82
CA SER A 79 -10.13 5.49 4.79
C SER A 79 -10.16 6.39 6.00
N GLY A 80 -11.37 6.70 6.46
CA GLY A 80 -11.61 7.48 7.67
C GLY A 80 -12.03 6.63 8.86
N GLU A 81 -11.82 5.31 8.81
CA GLU A 81 -12.16 4.43 9.94
C GLU A 81 -11.39 4.84 11.19
N GLU A 82 -12.07 4.76 12.34
CA GLU A 82 -11.46 5.14 13.61
C GLU A 82 -10.40 4.15 14.07
N ASP A 83 -10.59 2.86 13.79
CA ASP A 83 -9.61 1.84 14.12
C ASP A 83 -8.55 1.81 13.03
N LEU A 84 -7.28 1.93 13.42
CA LEU A 84 -6.19 2.01 12.47
C LEU A 84 -6.07 0.75 11.61
N HIS A 85 -6.24 -0.43 12.22
CA HIS A 85 -6.18 -1.69 11.47
C HIS A 85 -7.31 -1.79 10.45
N ASP A 86 -8.50 -1.35 10.83
CA ASP A 86 -9.66 -1.33 9.90
C ASP A 86 -9.40 -0.36 8.76
N ALA A 87 -8.83 0.81 9.06
CA ALA A 87 -8.50 1.79 8.03
C ALA A 87 -7.47 1.23 7.05
N LEU A 88 -6.45 0.52 7.55
CA LEU A 88 -5.44 -0.10 6.69
C LEU A 88 -6.06 -1.21 5.84
N ASN A 89 -6.95 -2.00 6.39
CA ASN A 89 -7.66 -3.03 5.63
C ASN A 89 -8.51 -2.41 4.53
N ASP A 90 -9.17 -1.29 4.81
CA ASP A 90 -10.00 -0.59 3.82
C ASP A 90 -9.18 -0.12 2.63
N VAL A 91 -8.06 0.57 2.88
CA VAL A 91 -7.25 1.10 1.79
C VAL A 91 -6.59 -0.03 1.00
N ARG A 92 -6.18 -1.10 1.69
CA ARG A 92 -5.64 -2.30 1.04
C ARG A 92 -6.67 -2.94 0.11
N ASP A 93 -7.88 -3.16 0.62
CA ASP A 93 -8.92 -3.85 -0.15
C ASP A 93 -9.38 -3.00 -1.34
N ASP A 94 -9.46 -1.69 -1.15
CA ASP A 94 -9.81 -0.79 -2.24
C ASP A 94 -8.74 -0.80 -3.33
N LEU A 95 -7.47 -0.73 -2.95
CA LEU A 95 -6.38 -0.83 -3.92
C LEU A 95 -6.41 -2.18 -4.64
N ARG A 96 -6.62 -3.26 -3.90
CA ARG A 96 -6.68 -4.60 -4.47
C ARG A 96 -7.75 -4.70 -5.55
N ARG A 97 -8.91 -4.13 -5.31
CA ARG A 97 -9.99 -4.10 -6.30
C ARG A 97 -9.59 -3.30 -7.54
N ARG A 98 -8.96 -2.15 -7.34
CA ARG A 98 -8.56 -1.29 -8.45
C ARG A 98 -7.43 -1.90 -9.28
N LEU A 99 -6.55 -2.66 -8.67
CA LEU A 99 -5.49 -3.36 -9.39
C LEU A 99 -6.03 -4.51 -10.25
N ASN A 100 -7.23 -4.97 -9.95
CA ASN A 100 -7.85 -6.07 -10.66
C ASN A 100 -8.53 -5.63 -11.96
N ASP A 101 -8.72 -4.35 -12.14
CA ASP A 101 -9.40 -3.80 -13.32
C ASP A 101 -8.45 -3.56 -14.50
#